data_d114464c93a8fdf0481d0a87008f9733
#
_entry.id   d114464c93a8fdf0481d0a87008f9733
#
_cell.length_a   1.000
_cell.length_b   1.000
_cell.length_c   1.000
_cell.angle_alpha   90.00
_cell.angle_beta   90.00
_cell.angle_gamma   90.00
#
_symmetry.space_group_name_H-M   'P 1'
#
loop_
_entity.id
_entity.type
_entity.pdbx_description
1 polymer ?
#
loop_
_entity_poly.entity_id
_entity_poly.type
_entity_poly.pdbx_seq_one_letter_code
_entity_poly.pdbx_strand_id
1 'polypeptide(L)'
;MECRIFTAGKAKQKALEFAYTHPELNYIVFKWYNDSRPVKAYFLYCNDVLMTIALLRKCDMDPYAEYKNPYMMDYMYTVPEHRRTGMALYVLNYIKQHDTTIAITEENVFEKAGFHKTKNMNVVIYRYP
;
A
#
# COMPACT_ATOMS: atom_id res chain seq x y z
N MET A 1 -4.17 -12.02 -13.78
CA MET A 1 -3.59 -10.89 -12.99
C MET A 1 -2.33 -11.34 -12.27
N GLU A 2 -1.34 -10.51 -12.23
CA GLU A 2 -0.06 -10.80 -11.57
C GLU A 2 0.31 -9.67 -10.63
N CYS A 3 0.60 -10.01 -9.37
CA CYS A 3 1.08 -9.04 -8.39
C CYS A 3 2.57 -9.25 -8.17
N ARG A 4 3.35 -8.19 -8.34
CA ARG A 4 4.80 -8.20 -8.15
C ARG A 4 5.18 -7.37 -6.95
N ILE A 5 6.17 -7.85 -6.19
CA ILE A 5 6.68 -7.18 -5.00
C ILE A 5 8.07 -6.64 -5.32
N PHE A 6 8.26 -5.33 -5.08
CA PHE A 6 9.56 -4.69 -5.21
C PHE A 6 9.99 -4.15 -3.85
N THR A 7 11.29 -4.17 -3.57
CA THR A 7 11.85 -3.71 -2.30
C THR A 7 12.96 -2.71 -2.54
N ALA A 8 13.24 -1.88 -1.53
CA ALA A 8 14.38 -0.96 -1.49
C ALA A 8 14.45 -0.03 -2.71
N GLY A 9 15.64 0.13 -3.29
CA GLY A 9 15.86 1.03 -4.41
C GLY A 9 15.05 0.70 -5.65
N LYS A 10 14.80 -0.59 -5.91
CA LYS A 10 13.99 -1.01 -7.04
C LYS A 10 12.53 -0.62 -6.87
N ALA A 11 12.00 -0.72 -5.65
CA ALA A 11 10.65 -0.25 -5.35
C ALA A 11 10.52 1.25 -5.63
N LYS A 12 11.49 2.02 -5.17
CA LYS A 12 11.53 3.47 -5.38
C LYS A 12 11.61 3.84 -6.86
N GLN A 13 12.46 3.14 -7.60
CA GLN A 13 12.59 3.35 -9.05
C GLN A 13 11.29 3.07 -9.78
N LYS A 14 10.67 1.94 -9.48
CA LYS A 14 9.41 1.53 -10.13
C LYS A 14 8.28 2.53 -9.84
N ALA A 15 8.19 3.03 -8.61
CA ALA A 15 7.20 4.02 -8.24
C ALA A 15 7.41 5.35 -8.97
N LEU A 16 8.67 5.79 -9.11
CA LEU A 16 8.99 7.00 -9.86
C LEU A 16 8.62 6.87 -11.34
N GLU A 17 8.91 5.74 -11.94
CA GLU A 17 8.54 5.47 -13.33
C GLU A 17 7.03 5.57 -13.54
N PHE A 18 6.27 5.01 -12.60
CA PHE A 18 4.81 5.08 -12.67
C PHE A 18 4.30 6.51 -12.48
N ALA A 19 4.84 7.25 -11.52
CA ALA A 19 4.45 8.64 -11.27
C ALA A 19 4.75 9.54 -12.46
N TYR A 20 5.76 9.21 -13.26
CA TYR A 20 6.11 9.98 -14.44
C TYR A 20 4.95 10.07 -15.43
N THR A 21 4.16 9.02 -15.55
CA THR A 21 2.97 8.99 -16.42
C THR A 21 1.67 9.28 -15.66
N HIS A 22 1.76 9.48 -14.35
CA HIS A 22 0.62 9.77 -13.48
C HIS A 22 0.98 10.93 -12.53
N PRO A 23 1.04 12.17 -13.07
CA PRO A 23 1.55 13.34 -12.31
C PRO A 23 0.79 13.62 -11.02
N GLU A 24 -0.45 13.18 -10.91
CA GLU A 24 -1.25 13.32 -9.69
C GLU A 24 -0.63 12.60 -8.50
N LEU A 25 0.29 11.67 -8.75
CA LEU A 25 0.99 10.93 -7.70
C LEU A 25 2.33 11.56 -7.28
N ASN A 26 2.79 12.59 -7.97
CA ASN A 26 4.14 13.12 -7.77
C ASN A 26 4.45 13.45 -6.32
N TYR A 27 3.56 14.14 -5.63
CA TYR A 27 3.79 14.53 -4.23
C TYR A 27 3.93 13.32 -3.31
N ILE A 28 3.03 12.36 -3.44
CA ILE A 28 2.99 11.17 -2.59
C ILE A 28 4.19 10.28 -2.83
N VAL A 29 4.51 10.04 -4.10
CA VAL A 29 5.66 9.21 -4.47
C VAL A 29 6.97 9.88 -4.06
N PHE A 30 7.08 11.19 -4.25
CA PHE A 30 8.27 11.93 -3.83
C PHE A 30 8.51 11.84 -2.33
N LYS A 31 7.46 12.02 -1.54
CA LYS A 31 7.53 11.93 -0.08
C LYS A 31 7.95 10.53 0.35
N TRP A 32 7.35 9.50 -0.23
CA TRP A 32 7.68 8.11 0.06
C TRP A 32 9.10 7.75 -0.38
N TYR A 33 9.52 8.24 -1.55
CA TYR A 33 10.86 8.02 -2.09
C TYR A 33 11.95 8.57 -1.17
N ASN A 34 11.71 9.73 -0.56
CA ASN A 34 12.67 10.39 0.32
C ASN A 34 12.65 9.89 1.76
N ASP A 35 11.77 8.96 2.08
CA ASP A 35 11.78 8.33 3.41
C ASP A 35 13.00 7.43 3.55
N SER A 36 13.70 7.53 4.68
CA SER A 36 14.93 6.75 4.94
C SER A 36 14.66 5.32 5.40
N ARG A 37 13.41 5.00 5.75
CA ARG A 37 13.04 3.68 6.24
C ARG A 37 12.93 2.69 5.09
N PRO A 38 13.06 1.38 5.36
CA PRO A 38 12.85 0.36 4.33
C PRO A 38 11.46 0.47 3.72
N VAL A 39 11.39 0.34 2.41
CA VAL A 39 10.14 0.47 1.65
C VAL A 39 9.88 -0.78 0.84
N LYS A 40 8.58 -0.99 0.53
CA LYS A 40 8.09 -2.05 -0.33
C LYS A 40 7.02 -1.48 -1.25
N ALA A 41 6.92 -2.04 -2.45
CA ALA A 41 5.84 -1.69 -3.37
C ALA A 41 5.22 -2.96 -3.93
N TYR A 42 3.89 -2.99 -3.97
CA TYR A 42 3.11 -4.05 -4.60
C TYR A 42 2.51 -3.48 -5.87
N PHE A 43 2.80 -4.11 -7.00
CA PHE A 43 2.33 -3.68 -8.31
C PHE A 43 1.47 -4.78 -8.92
N LEU A 44 0.21 -4.46 -9.19
CA LEU A 44 -0.73 -5.40 -9.82
C LEU A 44 -0.82 -5.13 -11.32
N TYR A 45 -0.50 -6.17 -12.09
CA TYR A 45 -0.57 -6.16 -13.56
C TYR A 45 -1.72 -7.03 -14.04
N CYS A 46 -2.39 -6.56 -15.09
CA CYS A 46 -3.37 -7.34 -15.83
C CYS A 46 -2.97 -7.30 -17.31
N ASN A 47 -2.66 -8.46 -17.89
CA ASN A 47 -2.16 -8.56 -19.27
C ASN A 47 -0.97 -7.61 -19.52
N ASP A 48 0.00 -7.63 -18.58
CA ASP A 48 1.21 -6.79 -18.59
C ASP A 48 0.97 -5.28 -18.46
N VAL A 49 -0.25 -4.86 -18.21
CA VAL A 49 -0.58 -3.45 -17.95
C VAL A 49 -0.72 -3.22 -16.44
N LEU A 50 -0.01 -2.23 -15.94
CA LEU A 50 -0.04 -1.88 -14.52
C LEU A 50 -1.36 -1.22 -14.15
N MET A 51 -2.09 -1.80 -13.21
CA MET A 51 -3.42 -1.37 -12.80
C MET A 51 -3.46 -0.71 -11.43
N THR A 52 -2.73 -1.26 -10.47
CA THR A 52 -2.79 -0.79 -9.08
C THR A 52 -1.40 -0.86 -8.45
N ILE A 53 -1.07 0.15 -7.66
CA ILE A 53 0.14 0.16 -6.85
C ILE A 53 -0.22 0.36 -5.39
N ALA A 54 0.57 -0.26 -4.51
CA ALA A 54 0.50 -0.02 -3.08
C ALA A 54 1.91 0.27 -2.57
N LEU A 55 2.07 1.38 -1.87
CA LEU A 55 3.37 1.84 -1.37
C LEU A 55 3.40 1.67 0.15
N LEU A 56 4.35 0.88 0.63
CA LEU A 56 4.51 0.57 2.04
C LEU A 56 5.89 1.03 2.52
N ARG A 57 5.96 1.42 3.79
CA ARG A 57 7.23 1.69 4.47
C ARG A 57 7.23 1.01 5.83
N LYS A 58 8.42 0.64 6.29
CA LYS A 58 8.55 0.02 7.59
C LYS A 58 8.11 0.99 8.68
N CYS A 59 7.26 0.51 9.57
CA CYS A 59 6.78 1.31 10.68
C CYS A 59 7.73 1.17 11.87
N ASP A 60 8.14 2.30 12.47
CA ASP A 60 9.05 2.29 13.62
C ASP A 60 8.36 1.76 14.86
N MET A 61 7.04 1.94 14.96
CA MET A 61 6.27 1.36 16.05
C MET A 61 4.81 1.16 15.63
N ASP A 62 4.24 0.09 16.13
CA ASP A 62 2.80 -0.15 16.07
C ASP A 62 2.15 0.69 17.19
N PRO A 63 1.11 1.49 16.89
CA PRO A 63 0.40 2.28 17.92
C PRO A 63 -0.10 1.46 19.11
N TYR A 64 -0.34 0.17 18.90
CA TYR A 64 -0.79 -0.74 19.94
C TYR A 64 0.32 -1.65 20.49
N ALA A 65 1.55 -1.50 19.99
CA ALA A 65 2.71 -2.31 20.38
C ALA A 65 2.48 -3.82 20.28
N GLU A 66 1.60 -4.25 19.36
CA GLU A 66 1.25 -5.67 19.20
C GLU A 66 2.05 -6.36 18.11
N TYR A 67 2.48 -5.63 17.10
CA TYR A 67 3.17 -6.19 15.94
C TYR A 67 4.65 -5.85 15.97
N LYS A 68 5.44 -6.83 15.58
CA LYS A 68 6.87 -6.66 15.43
C LYS A 68 7.18 -6.32 13.98
N ASN A 69 7.80 -5.17 13.76
CA ASN A 69 8.26 -4.73 12.43
C ASN A 69 7.15 -4.68 11.36
N PRO A 70 5.98 -4.09 11.66
CA PRO A 70 4.92 -4.00 10.65
C PRO A 70 5.29 -3.00 9.55
N TYR A 71 4.60 -3.12 8.42
CA TYR A 71 4.65 -2.13 7.35
C TYR A 71 3.42 -1.23 7.42
N MET A 72 3.65 0.08 7.24
CA MET A 72 2.57 1.06 7.11
C MET A 72 2.27 1.21 5.63
N MET A 73 1.01 1.06 5.24
CA MET A 73 0.58 1.39 3.90
C MET A 73 0.41 2.91 3.79
N ASP A 74 1.28 3.54 3.03
CA ASP A 74 1.23 4.98 2.84
C ASP A 74 0.24 5.38 1.77
N TYR A 75 0.12 4.56 0.72
CA TYR A 75 -0.77 4.91 -0.38
C TYR A 75 -1.11 3.68 -1.22
N MET A 76 -2.33 3.68 -1.76
CA MET A 76 -2.77 2.70 -2.74
C MET A 76 -3.52 3.43 -3.85
N TYR A 77 -3.16 3.14 -5.11
CA TYR A 77 -3.71 3.83 -6.26
C TYR A 77 -4.06 2.82 -7.34
N THR A 78 -5.29 2.92 -7.83
CA THR A 78 -5.73 2.19 -9.02
C THR A 78 -5.97 3.18 -10.14
N VAL A 79 -5.49 2.87 -11.35
CA VAL A 79 -5.73 3.74 -12.50
C VAL A 79 -7.24 4.00 -12.66
N PRO A 80 -7.64 5.23 -12.99
CA PRO A 80 -9.06 5.61 -12.96
C PRO A 80 -9.98 4.70 -13.76
N GLU A 81 -9.53 4.20 -14.90
CA GLU A 81 -10.33 3.35 -15.78
C GLU A 81 -10.68 2.00 -15.17
N HIS A 82 -9.94 1.58 -14.15
CA HIS A 82 -10.12 0.26 -13.53
C HIS A 82 -10.55 0.34 -12.06
N ARG A 83 -10.97 1.52 -11.61
CA ARG A 83 -11.49 1.68 -10.26
C ARG A 83 -12.84 0.98 -10.12
N ARG A 84 -13.13 0.52 -8.89
CA ARG A 84 -14.36 -0.21 -8.54
C ARG A 84 -14.50 -1.55 -9.25
N THR A 85 -13.38 -2.16 -9.65
CA THR A 85 -13.36 -3.48 -10.29
C THR A 85 -12.72 -4.55 -9.41
N GLY A 86 -12.49 -4.25 -8.11
CA GLY A 86 -11.91 -5.21 -7.17
C GLY A 86 -10.40 -5.29 -7.19
N MET A 87 -9.71 -4.40 -7.90
CA MET A 87 -8.25 -4.41 -8.00
C MET A 87 -7.58 -4.10 -6.66
N ALA A 88 -8.10 -3.10 -5.93
CA ALA A 88 -7.57 -2.77 -4.59
C ALA A 88 -7.74 -3.95 -3.63
N LEU A 89 -8.89 -4.60 -3.66
CA LEU A 89 -9.14 -5.77 -2.81
C LEU A 89 -8.19 -6.92 -3.16
N TYR A 90 -7.93 -7.13 -4.43
CA TYR A 90 -6.98 -8.15 -4.88
C TYR A 90 -5.58 -7.89 -4.30
N VAL A 91 -5.11 -6.65 -4.39
CA VAL A 91 -3.79 -6.28 -3.86
C VAL A 91 -3.74 -6.43 -2.34
N LEU A 92 -4.78 -6.02 -1.62
CA LEU A 92 -4.83 -6.16 -0.16
C LEU A 92 -4.80 -7.63 0.27
N ASN A 93 -5.53 -8.49 -0.44
CA ASN A 93 -5.49 -9.93 -0.17
C ASN A 93 -4.11 -10.53 -0.43
N TYR A 94 -3.40 -10.02 -1.42
CA TYR A 94 -2.03 -10.44 -1.70
C TYR A 94 -1.06 -9.95 -0.62
N ILE A 95 -1.18 -8.70 -0.19
CA ILE A 95 -0.34 -8.12 0.87
C ILE A 95 -0.47 -8.92 2.16
N LYS A 96 -1.68 -9.33 2.53
CA LYS A 96 -1.96 -10.11 3.74
C LYS A 96 -1.16 -11.41 3.82
N GLN A 97 -0.83 -11.99 2.67
CA GLN A 97 -0.08 -13.24 2.60
C GLN A 97 1.42 -13.04 2.85
N HIS A 98 1.91 -11.81 2.81
CA HIS A 98 3.34 -11.51 2.82
C HIS A 98 3.80 -10.62 3.96
N ASP A 99 2.95 -9.69 4.41
CA ASP A 99 3.36 -8.67 5.36
C ASP A 99 2.33 -8.41 6.45
N THR A 100 2.82 -8.18 7.66
CA THR A 100 2.03 -7.58 8.73
C THR A 100 1.85 -6.11 8.39
N THR A 101 0.61 -5.64 8.30
CA THR A 101 0.31 -4.35 7.70
C THR A 101 -0.62 -3.51 8.57
N ILE A 102 -0.35 -2.22 8.62
CA ILE A 102 -1.16 -1.21 9.27
C ILE A 102 -1.54 -0.16 8.23
N ALA A 103 -2.77 0.34 8.28
CA ALA A 103 -3.20 1.46 7.46
C ALA A 103 -4.02 2.44 8.30
N ILE A 104 -3.71 3.72 8.19
CA ILE A 104 -4.47 4.79 8.84
C ILE A 104 -5.33 5.44 7.76
N THR A 105 -6.62 5.07 7.74
CA THR A 105 -7.54 5.50 6.70
C THR A 105 -8.98 5.25 7.13
N GLU A 106 -9.92 5.89 6.46
CA GLU A 106 -11.34 5.62 6.66
C GLU A 106 -11.95 4.78 5.51
N GLU A 107 -11.14 4.31 4.58
CA GLU A 107 -11.62 3.54 3.44
C GLU A 107 -12.05 2.13 3.84
N ASN A 108 -13.31 1.78 3.57
CA ASN A 108 -13.88 0.50 4.01
C ASN A 108 -13.39 -0.72 3.23
N VAL A 109 -12.63 -0.53 2.15
CA VAL A 109 -12.04 -1.66 1.40
C VAL A 109 -11.18 -2.53 2.31
N PHE A 110 -10.56 -1.96 3.34
CA PHE A 110 -9.74 -2.71 4.30
C PHE A 110 -10.58 -3.68 5.12
N GLU A 111 -11.80 -3.30 5.50
CA GLU A 111 -12.73 -4.22 6.18
C GLU A 111 -13.12 -5.39 5.27
N LYS A 112 -13.41 -5.10 4.00
CA LYS A 112 -13.73 -6.13 3.01
C LYS A 112 -12.57 -7.11 2.80
N ALA A 113 -11.35 -6.62 2.95
CA ALA A 113 -10.14 -7.45 2.86
C ALA A 113 -9.83 -8.21 4.15
N GLY A 114 -10.65 -8.06 5.19
CA GLY A 114 -10.46 -8.76 6.46
C GLY A 114 -9.50 -8.09 7.44
N PHE A 115 -9.17 -6.83 7.23
CA PHE A 115 -8.38 -6.07 8.20
C PHE A 115 -9.24 -5.72 9.41
N HIS A 116 -8.61 -5.72 10.58
CA HIS A 116 -9.27 -5.38 11.83
C HIS A 116 -9.31 -3.87 12.02
N LYS A 117 -10.51 -3.32 12.17
CA LYS A 117 -10.71 -1.89 12.37
C LYS A 117 -10.68 -1.55 13.85
N THR A 118 -9.86 -0.56 14.20
CA THR A 118 -9.84 0.04 15.54
C THR A 118 -9.94 1.56 15.39
N LYS A 119 -10.55 2.20 16.38
CA LYS A 119 -10.66 3.66 16.41
C LYS A 119 -10.11 4.16 17.74
N ASN A 120 -9.15 5.08 17.66
CA ASN A 120 -8.55 5.68 18.83
C ASN A 120 -8.38 7.19 18.60
N MET A 121 -8.95 8.01 19.48
CA MET A 121 -8.83 9.48 19.41
C MET A 121 -9.19 10.05 18.03
N ASN A 122 -10.29 9.57 17.43
CA ASN A 122 -10.77 9.96 16.11
C ASN A 122 -9.88 9.50 14.93
N VAL A 123 -8.92 8.62 15.19
CA VAL A 123 -8.11 8.02 14.14
C VAL A 123 -8.58 6.59 13.91
N VAL A 124 -8.87 6.25 12.65
CA VAL A 124 -9.25 4.89 12.26
C VAL A 124 -8.00 4.17 11.77
N ILE A 125 -7.72 3.03 12.38
CA ILE A 125 -6.55 2.21 12.06
C ILE A 125 -7.02 0.82 11.65
N TYR A 126 -6.60 0.37 10.48
CA TYR A 126 -6.80 -0.99 10.00
C TYR A 126 -5.50 -1.77 10.16
N ARG A 127 -5.61 -3.00 10.65
CA ARG A 127 -4.45 -3.84 10.99
C ARG A 127 -4.68 -5.25 10.50
N TYR A 128 -3.63 -5.91 10.01
CA TYR A 128 -3.65 -7.32 9.67
C TYR A 128 -2.31 -7.95 10.00
N PRO A 129 -2.25 -9.07 10.69
CA PRO A 129 -3.35 -9.95 11.11
C PRO A 129 -4.28 -9.40 12.17
#